data_52a1ebe97ad22e49680dea44a88a7aa0
#
_entry.id   52a1ebe97ad22e49680dea44a88a7aa0
#
_cell.length_a   1.000
_cell.length_b   1.000
_cell.length_c   1.000
_cell.angle_alpha   90.00
_cell.angle_beta   90.00
_cell.angle_gamma   90.00
#
_symmetry.space_group_name_H-M   'P 1'
#
loop_
_entity.id
_entity.type
_entity.pdbx_description
1 polymer ?
#
loop_
_entity_poly.entity_id
_entity_poly.type
_entity_poly.pdbx_seq_one_letter_code
_entity_poly.pdbx_strand_id
1 'polypeptide(L)'
;MSRPLLRAAPLELELARPFTISRGSKEIARNVLVEIEHEALTGRGEAAPNPRYGQSQESVLVALDEFDPPAEAFEQLDPVPLLEAFSRQFPHEISARAALEMALWDWAGKRLGRPLCRLLAIDPARMPQSSYTISIDTPEQTAARVREAASWPVFKLKLGGGDLDYQAVEALREATDKPFRVDANEAWDEEEAAGKIAWLAGKGCELVEQPLPAGQLDAVRRLREKSPIPLVADEDAPDLMALDALAEAYDGVNVKLMKCGGVRDAVQMIHAARSRGLDIMLGCMIESSLGISAAVHLSPLARWADLDAPALLAADPFVGLEMADGRLEMPKGPGLGVEPRHRADP
;
A
#
# COMPACT_ATOMS: atom_id res chain seq x y z
N MET A 1 24.90 -9.85 -25.13
CA MET A 1 23.79 -8.99 -24.72
C MET A 1 24.27 -7.97 -23.69
N SER A 2 23.75 -6.77 -23.67
CA SER A 2 24.17 -5.75 -22.69
C SER A 2 23.68 -6.16 -21.29
N ARG A 3 24.52 -5.94 -20.27
CA ARG A 3 24.16 -6.19 -18.87
C ARG A 3 23.18 -5.10 -18.41
N PRO A 4 22.13 -5.45 -17.63
CA PRO A 4 21.27 -4.43 -17.05
C PRO A 4 22.06 -3.56 -16.07
N LEU A 5 21.83 -2.24 -16.09
CA LEU A 5 22.46 -1.28 -15.21
C LEU A 5 21.46 -0.85 -14.14
N LEU A 6 21.71 -1.22 -12.91
CA LEU A 6 20.93 -0.80 -11.74
C LEU A 6 21.46 0.52 -11.19
N ARG A 7 20.54 1.44 -10.88
CA ARG A 7 20.80 2.65 -10.11
C ARG A 7 19.77 2.80 -9.02
N ALA A 8 20.20 3.27 -7.86
CA ALA A 8 19.32 3.60 -6.74
C ALA A 8 19.64 5.01 -6.25
N ALA A 9 18.62 5.77 -5.89
CA ALA A 9 18.76 7.12 -5.38
C ALA A 9 17.74 7.39 -4.26
N PRO A 10 18.08 8.23 -3.25
CA PRO A 10 17.11 8.71 -2.28
C PRO A 10 15.92 9.37 -2.98
N LEU A 11 14.72 9.05 -2.51
CA LEU A 11 13.47 9.67 -2.93
C LEU A 11 12.76 10.19 -1.67
N GLU A 12 12.91 11.48 -1.41
CA GLU A 12 12.25 12.12 -0.28
C GLU A 12 10.91 12.70 -0.74
N LEU A 13 9.82 12.28 -0.08
CA LEU A 13 8.47 12.70 -0.37
C LEU A 13 7.96 13.54 0.79
N GLU A 14 7.87 14.86 0.57
CA GLU A 14 7.27 15.78 1.53
C GLU A 14 5.75 15.57 1.56
N LEU A 15 5.19 15.47 2.76
CA LEU A 15 3.76 15.41 2.96
C LEU A 15 3.17 16.82 2.98
N ALA A 16 2.00 17.01 2.40
CA ALA A 16 1.27 18.28 2.44
C ALA A 16 0.93 18.70 3.90
N ARG A 17 0.89 17.72 4.79
CA ARG A 17 0.64 17.89 6.25
C ARG A 17 1.30 16.74 7.01
N PRO A 18 1.60 16.91 8.31
CA PRO A 18 2.07 15.80 9.14
C PRO A 18 1.08 14.62 9.09
N PHE A 19 1.60 13.43 8.90
CA PHE A 19 0.83 12.18 8.88
C PHE A 19 1.03 11.43 10.19
N THR A 20 0.00 11.42 11.02
CA THR A 20 0.03 10.87 12.38
C THR A 20 -0.80 9.59 12.47
N ILE A 21 -0.19 8.55 13.02
CA ILE A 21 -0.83 7.28 13.40
C ILE A 21 -0.56 7.02 14.88
N SER A 22 -1.11 5.94 15.45
CA SER A 22 -0.89 5.54 16.85
C SER A 22 0.58 5.46 17.26
N ARG A 23 1.48 5.13 16.32
CA ARG A 23 2.92 4.91 16.56
C ARG A 23 3.82 6.13 16.31
N GLY A 24 3.25 7.29 15.94
CA GLY A 24 4.02 8.51 15.72
C GLY A 24 3.58 9.32 14.51
N SER A 25 4.33 10.38 14.22
CA SER A 25 4.06 11.33 13.14
C SER A 25 5.27 11.47 12.23
N LYS A 26 5.02 11.72 10.93
CA LYS A 26 6.06 12.03 9.94
C LYS A 26 5.62 13.16 9.02
N GLU A 27 6.57 13.94 8.54
CA GLU A 27 6.40 15.02 7.56
C GLU A 27 7.05 14.68 6.22
N ILE A 28 8.00 13.74 6.22
CA ILE A 28 8.75 13.28 5.06
C ILE A 28 8.76 11.75 5.06
N ALA A 29 8.40 11.14 3.93
CA ALA A 29 8.68 9.73 3.68
C ALA A 29 10.03 9.61 2.96
N ARG A 30 10.92 8.77 3.51
CA ARG A 30 12.26 8.52 2.97
C ARG A 30 12.28 7.22 2.19
N ASN A 31 11.91 7.32 0.92
CA ASN A 31 11.83 6.23 -0.02
C ASN A 31 13.10 6.13 -0.87
N VAL A 32 13.18 5.14 -1.75
CA VAL A 32 14.28 4.97 -2.71
C VAL A 32 13.72 4.76 -4.09
N LEU A 33 14.18 5.58 -5.06
CA LEU A 33 13.95 5.35 -6.49
C LEU A 33 14.92 4.29 -7.00
N VAL A 34 14.39 3.31 -7.70
CA VAL A 34 15.15 2.27 -8.38
C VAL A 34 14.96 2.42 -9.88
N GLU A 35 16.05 2.47 -10.64
CA GLU A 35 16.06 2.49 -12.09
C GLU A 35 16.90 1.35 -12.63
N ILE A 36 16.39 0.60 -13.60
CA ILE A 36 17.11 -0.44 -14.31
C ILE A 36 17.13 -0.09 -15.80
N GLU A 37 18.32 0.20 -16.32
CA GLU A 37 18.53 0.46 -17.74
C GLU A 37 18.94 -0.82 -18.44
N HIS A 38 18.19 -1.21 -19.46
CA HIS A 38 18.52 -2.35 -20.32
C HIS A 38 17.95 -2.14 -21.73
N GLU A 39 18.75 -2.44 -22.77
CA GLU A 39 18.34 -2.30 -24.20
C GLU A 39 17.70 -0.92 -24.53
N ALA A 40 18.33 0.17 -24.06
CA ALA A 40 17.87 1.56 -24.25
C ALA A 40 16.49 1.90 -23.62
N LEU A 41 15.97 1.04 -22.76
CA LEU A 41 14.77 1.30 -21.97
C LEU A 41 15.11 1.40 -20.49
N THR A 42 14.38 2.24 -19.77
CA THR A 42 14.50 2.39 -18.32
C THR A 42 13.21 1.93 -17.65
N GLY A 43 13.32 0.89 -16.84
CA GLY A 43 12.28 0.49 -15.91
C GLY A 43 12.49 1.14 -14.55
N ARG A 44 11.41 1.55 -13.88
CA ARG A 44 11.44 2.24 -12.60
C ARG A 44 10.62 1.52 -11.54
N GLY A 45 11.09 1.61 -10.31
CA GLY A 45 10.39 1.12 -9.13
C GLY A 45 10.69 2.00 -7.93
N GLU A 46 9.88 1.88 -6.91
CA GLU A 46 10.00 2.62 -5.65
C GLU A 46 10.01 1.67 -4.47
N ALA A 47 10.99 1.83 -3.57
CA ALA A 47 10.98 1.17 -2.28
C ALA A 47 10.53 2.17 -1.20
N ALA A 48 9.55 1.77 -0.38
CA ALA A 48 9.11 2.54 0.78
C ALA A 48 9.41 1.76 2.06
N PRO A 49 10.66 1.82 2.55
CA PRO A 49 11.11 1.11 3.74
C PRO A 49 10.36 1.59 4.99
N ASN A 50 10.10 0.66 5.90
CA ASN A 50 9.43 0.98 7.15
C ASN A 50 10.21 0.40 8.34
N PRO A 51 10.58 1.23 9.34
CA PRO A 51 11.26 0.78 10.54
C PRO A 51 10.51 -0.31 11.34
N ARG A 52 9.19 -0.38 11.21
CA ARG A 52 8.36 -1.46 11.79
C ARG A 52 8.81 -2.84 11.32
N TYR A 53 9.37 -2.94 10.11
CA TYR A 53 9.87 -4.16 9.49
C TYR A 53 11.40 -4.21 9.44
N GLY A 54 12.08 -3.38 10.24
CA GLY A 54 13.55 -3.35 10.33
C GLY A 54 14.27 -2.73 9.13
N GLN A 55 13.58 -1.95 8.30
CA GLN A 55 14.14 -1.37 7.08
C GLN A 55 14.25 0.15 7.18
N SER A 56 15.24 0.70 6.50
CA SER A 56 15.48 2.14 6.37
C SER A 56 15.88 2.51 4.94
N GLN A 57 15.80 3.80 4.60
CA GLN A 57 16.29 4.28 3.30
C GLN A 57 17.77 3.90 3.09
N GLU A 58 18.57 4.01 4.14
CA GLU A 58 20.00 3.71 4.10
C GLU A 58 20.26 2.22 3.86
N SER A 59 19.57 1.32 4.58
CA SER A 59 19.73 -0.13 4.41
C SER A 59 19.33 -0.59 2.99
N VAL A 60 18.25 -0.02 2.45
CA VAL A 60 17.81 -0.26 1.08
C VAL A 60 18.83 0.22 0.06
N LEU A 61 19.39 1.44 0.23
CA LEU A 61 20.39 1.97 -0.69
C LEU A 61 21.66 1.11 -0.70
N VAL A 62 22.14 0.68 0.47
CA VAL A 62 23.33 -0.20 0.59
C VAL A 62 23.06 -1.53 -0.13
N ALA A 63 21.92 -2.16 0.12
CA ALA A 63 21.59 -3.43 -0.52
C ALA A 63 21.49 -3.34 -2.05
N LEU A 64 20.96 -2.24 -2.56
CA LEU A 64 20.83 -2.02 -4.01
C LEU A 64 22.16 -1.65 -4.67
N ASP A 65 23.05 -0.94 -3.98
CA ASP A 65 24.39 -0.59 -4.48
C ASP A 65 25.31 -1.84 -4.61
N GLU A 66 25.14 -2.79 -3.69
CA GLU A 66 25.91 -4.04 -3.69
C GLU A 66 25.30 -5.12 -4.61
N PHE A 67 24.08 -4.94 -5.10
CA PHE A 67 23.37 -5.94 -5.88
C PHE A 67 23.61 -5.77 -7.38
N ASP A 68 23.85 -6.90 -8.04
CA ASP A 68 24.07 -6.98 -9.47
C ASP A 68 22.96 -7.83 -10.13
N PRO A 69 22.05 -7.19 -10.88
CA PRO A 69 20.89 -7.88 -11.46
C PRO A 69 21.31 -8.95 -12.50
N PRO A 70 20.79 -10.17 -12.39
CA PRO A 70 21.05 -11.21 -13.40
C PRO A 70 20.40 -10.84 -14.74
N ALA A 71 21.17 -10.91 -15.83
CA ALA A 71 20.71 -10.58 -17.19
C ALA A 71 19.57 -11.49 -17.66
N GLU A 72 19.56 -12.73 -17.23
CA GLU A 72 18.56 -13.74 -17.61
C GLU A 72 17.12 -13.35 -17.24
N ALA A 73 16.91 -12.58 -16.16
CA ALA A 73 15.60 -12.08 -15.78
C ALA A 73 14.99 -11.16 -16.87
N PHE A 74 15.82 -10.40 -17.56
CA PHE A 74 15.43 -9.49 -18.63
C PHE A 74 15.26 -10.22 -19.97
N GLU A 75 16.13 -11.20 -20.24
CA GLU A 75 16.06 -12.00 -21.45
C GLU A 75 14.80 -12.87 -21.50
N GLN A 76 14.43 -13.46 -20.37
CA GLN A 76 13.28 -14.37 -20.24
C GLN A 76 11.98 -13.66 -19.84
N LEU A 77 12.05 -12.39 -19.47
CA LEU A 77 10.93 -11.65 -18.87
C LEU A 77 10.37 -12.36 -17.61
N ASP A 78 11.26 -12.99 -16.85
CA ASP A 78 10.93 -13.73 -15.65
C ASP A 78 11.52 -13.04 -14.41
N PRO A 79 10.69 -12.56 -13.46
CA PRO A 79 11.18 -11.92 -12.25
C PRO A 79 11.87 -12.91 -11.28
N VAL A 80 11.62 -14.21 -11.40
CA VAL A 80 12.11 -15.20 -10.42
C VAL A 80 13.63 -15.18 -10.24
N PRO A 81 14.48 -15.22 -11.30
CA PRO A 81 15.93 -15.17 -11.13
C PRO A 81 16.40 -13.90 -10.39
N LEU A 82 15.79 -12.75 -10.69
CA LEU A 82 16.10 -11.47 -10.04
C LEU A 82 15.77 -11.52 -8.55
N LEU A 83 14.53 -11.94 -8.22
CA LEU A 83 14.02 -11.95 -6.85
C LEU A 83 14.74 -12.96 -5.97
N GLU A 84 15.05 -14.16 -6.49
CA GLU A 84 15.80 -15.17 -5.75
C GLU A 84 17.27 -14.77 -5.52
N ALA A 85 17.90 -14.16 -6.50
CA ALA A 85 19.28 -13.66 -6.36
C ALA A 85 19.34 -12.58 -5.29
N PHE A 86 18.42 -11.61 -5.32
CA PHE A 86 18.35 -10.54 -4.34
C PHE A 86 18.04 -11.08 -2.93
N SER A 87 17.02 -11.93 -2.79
CA SER A 87 16.61 -12.47 -1.49
C SER A 87 17.66 -13.35 -0.82
N ARG A 88 18.51 -14.04 -1.60
CA ARG A 88 19.64 -14.81 -1.05
C ARG A 88 20.71 -13.90 -0.42
N GLN A 89 20.92 -12.72 -0.97
CA GLN A 89 21.95 -11.77 -0.52
C GLN A 89 21.40 -10.84 0.57
N PHE A 90 20.15 -10.38 0.41
CA PHE A 90 19.50 -9.38 1.25
C PHE A 90 18.10 -9.81 1.70
N PRO A 91 17.97 -10.86 2.54
CA PRO A 91 16.69 -11.48 2.88
C PRO A 91 15.73 -10.57 3.67
N HIS A 92 16.23 -9.50 4.27
CA HIS A 92 15.42 -8.59 5.10
C HIS A 92 15.04 -7.28 4.37
N GLU A 93 15.58 -7.03 3.19
CA GLU A 93 15.31 -5.81 2.41
C GLU A 93 14.12 -6.00 1.46
N ILE A 94 12.95 -6.27 2.06
CA ILE A 94 11.72 -6.64 1.33
C ILE A 94 11.24 -5.50 0.42
N SER A 95 11.30 -4.24 0.88
CA SER A 95 10.90 -3.09 0.05
C SER A 95 11.83 -2.86 -1.13
N ALA A 96 13.15 -3.10 -0.97
CA ALA A 96 14.10 -3.05 -2.07
C ALA A 96 13.80 -4.13 -3.12
N ARG A 97 13.48 -5.35 -2.67
CA ARG A 97 13.06 -6.45 -3.52
C ARG A 97 11.79 -6.10 -4.31
N ALA A 98 10.81 -5.48 -3.67
CA ALA A 98 9.59 -5.01 -4.32
C ALA A 98 9.88 -3.97 -5.40
N ALA A 99 10.77 -3.00 -5.12
CA ALA A 99 11.16 -1.97 -6.08
C ALA A 99 11.92 -2.53 -7.29
N LEU A 100 12.81 -3.50 -7.09
CA LEU A 100 13.49 -4.20 -8.19
C LEU A 100 12.50 -4.91 -9.10
N GLU A 101 11.51 -5.60 -8.53
CA GLU A 101 10.47 -6.26 -9.32
C GLU A 101 9.60 -5.26 -10.08
N MET A 102 9.21 -4.15 -9.44
CA MET A 102 8.49 -3.07 -10.11
C MET A 102 9.27 -2.53 -11.31
N ALA A 103 10.58 -2.28 -11.14
CA ALA A 103 11.44 -1.79 -12.21
C ALA A 103 11.53 -2.79 -13.37
N LEU A 104 11.61 -4.09 -13.08
CA LEU A 104 11.59 -5.14 -14.12
C LEU A 104 10.24 -5.16 -14.86
N TRP A 105 9.12 -5.09 -14.16
CA TRP A 105 7.79 -5.07 -14.78
C TRP A 105 7.54 -3.79 -15.59
N ASP A 106 8.03 -2.65 -15.12
CA ASP A 106 7.95 -1.40 -15.87
C ASP A 106 8.76 -1.48 -17.17
N TRP A 107 9.98 -1.96 -17.08
CA TRP A 107 10.82 -2.20 -18.25
C TRP A 107 10.18 -3.21 -19.22
N ALA A 108 9.70 -4.34 -18.73
CA ALA A 108 9.06 -5.38 -19.56
C ALA A 108 7.81 -4.85 -20.26
N GLY A 109 6.99 -4.07 -19.56
CA GLY A 109 5.82 -3.44 -20.12
C GLY A 109 6.16 -2.40 -21.20
N LYS A 110 7.19 -1.59 -20.99
CA LYS A 110 7.71 -0.65 -21.99
C LYS A 110 8.23 -1.38 -23.23
N ARG A 111 9.00 -2.46 -23.03
CA ARG A 111 9.50 -3.30 -24.13
C ARG A 111 8.37 -3.92 -24.96
N LEU A 112 7.31 -4.37 -24.32
CA LEU A 112 6.17 -5.04 -24.97
C LEU A 112 5.06 -4.08 -25.42
N GLY A 113 5.15 -2.78 -25.06
CA GLY A 113 4.11 -1.78 -25.32
C GLY A 113 2.79 -2.10 -24.60
N ARG A 114 2.84 -2.66 -23.38
CA ARG A 114 1.66 -3.09 -22.61
C ARG A 114 1.73 -2.64 -21.15
N PRO A 115 0.61 -2.19 -20.56
CA PRO A 115 0.55 -1.90 -19.12
C PRO A 115 0.62 -3.18 -18.30
N LEU A 116 1.12 -3.08 -17.06
CA LEU A 116 1.33 -4.21 -16.15
C LEU A 116 0.08 -5.08 -15.97
N CYS A 117 -1.11 -4.51 -15.77
CA CYS A 117 -2.34 -5.29 -15.62
C CYS A 117 -2.60 -6.23 -16.83
N ARG A 118 -2.21 -5.82 -18.02
CA ARG A 118 -2.37 -6.67 -19.23
C ARG A 118 -1.33 -7.78 -19.30
N LEU A 119 -0.11 -7.54 -18.80
CA LEU A 119 0.90 -8.59 -18.67
C LEU A 119 0.47 -9.67 -17.68
N LEU A 120 -0.27 -9.27 -16.63
CA LEU A 120 -0.80 -10.16 -15.60
C LEU A 120 -2.19 -10.71 -15.93
N ALA A 121 -2.76 -10.41 -17.12
CA ALA A 121 -4.10 -10.81 -17.54
C ALA A 121 -5.23 -10.34 -16.57
N ILE A 122 -5.05 -9.18 -15.93
CA ILE A 122 -6.01 -8.56 -15.02
C ILE A 122 -6.94 -7.64 -15.81
N ASP A 123 -8.26 -7.78 -15.60
CA ASP A 123 -9.27 -6.90 -16.21
C ASP A 123 -9.39 -5.59 -15.41
N PRO A 124 -9.02 -4.42 -16.00
CA PRO A 124 -9.05 -3.14 -15.30
C PRO A 124 -10.48 -2.62 -15.00
N ALA A 125 -11.53 -3.23 -15.56
CA ALA A 125 -12.90 -2.75 -15.39
C ALA A 125 -13.47 -2.94 -13.97
N ARG A 126 -12.78 -3.67 -13.10
CA ARG A 126 -13.27 -4.05 -11.75
C ARG A 126 -12.55 -3.31 -10.62
N MET A 127 -12.02 -2.14 -10.86
CA MET A 127 -11.31 -1.39 -9.83
C MET A 127 -12.23 -1.00 -8.67
N PRO A 128 -11.84 -1.27 -7.40
CA PRO A 128 -12.55 -0.77 -6.23
C PRO A 128 -12.30 0.74 -6.05
N GLN A 129 -13.18 1.38 -5.29
CA GLN A 129 -12.92 2.76 -4.86
C GLN A 129 -11.84 2.77 -3.77
N SER A 130 -10.88 3.67 -3.91
CA SER A 130 -9.88 3.92 -2.86
C SER A 130 -10.45 4.83 -1.78
N SER A 131 -10.07 4.58 -0.53
CA SER A 131 -10.33 5.51 0.56
C SER A 131 -9.37 6.71 0.51
N TYR A 132 -9.77 7.83 1.12
CA TYR A 132 -8.90 8.95 1.46
C TYR A 132 -8.59 8.91 2.95
N THR A 133 -7.31 8.91 3.29
CA THR A 133 -6.85 8.74 4.67
C THR A 133 -6.83 10.06 5.42
N ILE A 134 -7.51 10.08 6.57
CA ILE A 134 -7.46 11.14 7.56
C ILE A 134 -6.57 10.64 8.70
N SER A 135 -5.41 11.25 8.89
CA SER A 135 -4.50 10.96 10.00
C SER A 135 -5.08 11.42 11.34
N ILE A 136 -4.55 10.91 12.45
CA ILE A 136 -4.96 11.33 13.79
C ILE A 136 -4.72 12.83 13.96
N ASP A 137 -5.78 13.55 14.34
CA ASP A 137 -5.76 15.00 14.58
C ASP A 137 -6.90 15.41 15.52
N THR A 138 -7.07 16.71 15.78
CA THR A 138 -8.23 17.21 16.53
C THR A 138 -9.54 16.98 15.77
N PRO A 139 -10.69 16.90 16.45
CA PRO A 139 -11.99 16.74 15.80
C PRO A 139 -12.27 17.83 14.77
N GLU A 140 -11.89 19.08 15.05
CA GLU A 140 -12.09 20.22 14.15
C GLU A 140 -11.27 20.06 12.85
N GLN A 141 -10.02 19.59 12.96
CA GLN A 141 -9.16 19.32 11.81
C GLN A 141 -9.65 18.10 11.01
N THR A 142 -10.11 17.06 11.70
CA THR A 142 -10.74 15.90 11.06
C THR A 142 -11.94 16.33 10.21
N ALA A 143 -12.88 17.10 10.75
CA ALA A 143 -14.02 17.61 10.01
C ALA A 143 -13.63 18.53 8.85
N ALA A 144 -12.61 19.37 9.03
CA ALA A 144 -12.09 20.24 7.97
C ALA A 144 -11.53 19.43 6.80
N ARG A 145 -10.71 18.41 7.08
CA ARG A 145 -10.13 17.51 6.05
C ARG A 145 -11.17 16.70 5.31
N VAL A 146 -12.19 16.21 6.00
CA VAL A 146 -13.33 15.54 5.36
C VAL A 146 -14.04 16.46 4.37
N ARG A 147 -14.25 17.74 4.71
CA ARG A 147 -14.86 18.72 3.80
C ARG A 147 -13.95 19.06 2.63
N GLU A 148 -12.64 19.22 2.85
CA GLU A 148 -11.66 19.47 1.79
C GLU A 148 -11.61 18.31 0.79
N ALA A 149 -11.69 17.06 1.28
CA ALA A 149 -11.69 15.85 0.48
C ALA A 149 -13.10 15.37 0.09
N ALA A 150 -14.10 16.28 0.02
CA ALA A 150 -15.50 15.92 -0.19
C ALA A 150 -15.80 15.22 -1.53
N SER A 151 -14.89 15.27 -2.52
CA SER A 151 -15.01 14.50 -3.77
C SER A 151 -14.75 13.00 -3.59
N TRP A 152 -13.98 12.61 -2.58
CA TRP A 152 -13.65 11.19 -2.34
C TRP A 152 -14.88 10.38 -1.92
N PRO A 153 -15.03 9.15 -2.45
CA PRO A 153 -16.21 8.33 -2.20
C PRO A 153 -16.21 7.65 -0.83
N VAL A 154 -15.02 7.39 -0.26
CA VAL A 154 -14.82 6.65 0.99
C VAL A 154 -13.69 7.33 1.78
N PHE A 155 -13.82 7.39 3.09
CA PHE A 155 -12.76 7.87 3.99
C PHE A 155 -12.13 6.73 4.77
N LYS A 156 -10.87 6.89 5.20
CA LYS A 156 -10.22 6.01 6.17
C LYS A 156 -9.70 6.86 7.32
N LEU A 157 -10.16 6.60 8.53
CA LEU A 157 -9.68 7.29 9.73
C LEU A 157 -8.60 6.47 10.41
N LYS A 158 -7.47 7.11 10.71
CA LYS A 158 -6.48 6.58 11.64
C LYS A 158 -6.94 6.91 13.06
N LEU A 159 -7.03 5.89 13.91
CA LEU A 159 -7.43 6.01 15.29
C LEU A 159 -6.28 5.56 16.21
N GLY A 160 -6.15 6.18 17.37
CA GLY A 160 -5.00 6.00 18.25
C GLY A 160 -5.34 5.53 19.67
N GLY A 161 -6.62 5.25 19.93
CA GLY A 161 -7.09 4.85 21.24
C GLY A 161 -7.73 6.00 22.07
N GLY A 162 -8.41 5.61 23.12
CA GLY A 162 -9.07 6.54 24.04
C GLY A 162 -10.30 7.25 23.47
N ASP A 163 -10.68 8.35 24.15
CA ASP A 163 -11.89 9.12 23.82
C ASP A 163 -11.77 9.94 22.54
N LEU A 164 -10.55 10.25 22.10
CA LEU A 164 -10.30 10.98 20.84
C LEU A 164 -10.84 10.23 19.63
N ASP A 165 -10.83 8.90 19.65
CA ASP A 165 -11.37 8.09 18.56
C ASP A 165 -12.86 8.35 18.34
N TYR A 166 -13.64 8.43 19.43
CA TYR A 166 -15.07 8.74 19.37
C TYR A 166 -15.30 10.13 18.79
N GLN A 167 -14.54 11.11 19.28
CA GLN A 167 -14.64 12.50 18.82
C GLN A 167 -14.29 12.67 17.34
N ALA A 168 -13.25 11.97 16.87
CA ALA A 168 -12.85 11.99 15.46
C ALA A 168 -13.95 11.42 14.54
N VAL A 169 -14.57 10.30 14.94
CA VAL A 169 -15.66 9.68 14.16
C VAL A 169 -16.92 10.54 14.18
N GLU A 170 -17.30 11.16 15.32
CA GLU A 170 -18.41 12.09 15.36
C GLU A 170 -18.17 13.31 14.46
N ALA A 171 -16.96 13.89 14.49
CA ALA A 171 -16.57 14.99 13.62
C ALA A 171 -16.62 14.62 12.13
N LEU A 172 -16.24 13.37 11.78
CA LEU A 172 -16.42 12.86 10.42
C LEU A 172 -17.92 12.79 10.08
N ARG A 173 -18.75 12.23 10.95
CA ARG A 173 -20.21 12.10 10.72
C ARG A 173 -20.92 13.46 10.61
N GLU A 174 -20.50 14.47 11.35
CA GLU A 174 -20.99 15.85 11.20
C GLU A 174 -20.63 16.46 9.83
N ALA A 175 -19.51 16.02 9.23
CA ALA A 175 -19.04 16.54 7.95
C ALA A 175 -19.57 15.77 6.74
N THR A 176 -19.92 14.47 6.87
CA THR A 176 -20.34 13.63 5.74
C THR A 176 -21.10 12.38 6.19
N ASP A 177 -22.03 11.92 5.34
CA ASP A 177 -22.71 10.62 5.46
C ASP A 177 -22.04 9.50 4.66
N LYS A 178 -20.92 9.79 3.97
CA LYS A 178 -20.21 8.80 3.15
C LYS A 178 -19.68 7.64 3.99
N PRO A 179 -19.50 6.44 3.39
CA PRO A 179 -18.89 5.31 4.08
C PRO A 179 -17.46 5.65 4.53
N PHE A 180 -17.04 5.05 5.62
CA PHE A 180 -15.68 5.17 6.11
C PHE A 180 -15.16 3.84 6.63
N ARG A 181 -13.85 3.75 6.72
CA ARG A 181 -13.07 2.64 7.26
C ARG A 181 -12.24 3.16 8.43
N VAL A 182 -11.84 2.27 9.30
CA VAL A 182 -11.00 2.60 10.44
C VAL A 182 -9.74 1.75 10.41
N ASP A 183 -8.60 2.38 10.71
CA ASP A 183 -7.35 1.69 10.96
C ASP A 183 -6.84 2.12 12.35
N ALA A 184 -6.84 1.17 13.27
CA ALA A 184 -6.38 1.39 14.62
C ALA A 184 -4.85 1.28 14.77
N ASN A 185 -4.16 0.75 13.77
CA ASN A 185 -2.71 0.54 13.77
C ASN A 185 -2.19 -0.03 15.10
N GLU A 186 -2.79 -1.14 15.55
CA GLU A 186 -2.40 -1.86 16.77
C GLU A 186 -2.69 -1.10 18.11
N ALA A 187 -3.53 -0.06 18.10
CA ALA A 187 -3.64 0.84 19.24
C ALA A 187 -4.54 0.36 20.38
N TRP A 188 -5.49 -0.54 20.11
CA TRP A 188 -6.49 -0.93 21.10
C TRP A 188 -6.10 -2.21 21.85
N ASP A 189 -6.61 -2.36 23.08
CA ASP A 189 -6.72 -3.65 23.73
C ASP A 189 -8.04 -4.37 23.35
N GLU A 190 -8.20 -5.63 23.80
CA GLU A 190 -9.37 -6.44 23.43
C GLU A 190 -10.70 -5.86 23.95
N GLU A 191 -10.72 -5.28 25.17
CA GLU A 191 -11.92 -4.71 25.78
C GLU A 191 -12.33 -3.42 25.07
N GLU A 192 -11.39 -2.53 24.85
CA GLU A 192 -11.58 -1.29 24.09
C GLU A 192 -12.04 -1.56 22.65
N ALA A 193 -11.39 -2.51 21.96
CA ALA A 193 -11.74 -2.90 20.61
C ALA A 193 -13.18 -3.42 20.50
N ALA A 194 -13.61 -4.28 21.42
CA ALA A 194 -14.97 -4.83 21.42
C ALA A 194 -16.04 -3.72 21.50
N GLY A 195 -15.85 -2.76 22.39
CA GLY A 195 -16.76 -1.61 22.54
C GLY A 195 -16.77 -0.70 21.31
N LYS A 196 -15.58 -0.35 20.81
CA LYS A 196 -15.43 0.53 19.65
C LYS A 196 -15.98 -0.08 18.37
N ILE A 197 -15.69 -1.35 18.08
CA ILE A 197 -16.17 -2.04 16.86
C ILE A 197 -17.70 -2.04 16.83
N ALA A 198 -18.36 -2.38 17.94
CA ALA A 198 -19.81 -2.37 18.02
C ALA A 198 -20.41 -0.96 17.79
N TRP A 199 -19.78 0.06 18.35
CA TRP A 199 -20.19 1.45 18.18
C TRP A 199 -19.94 1.97 16.75
N LEU A 200 -18.78 1.67 16.16
CA LEU A 200 -18.41 2.04 14.80
C LEU A 200 -19.36 1.48 13.75
N ALA A 201 -19.84 0.25 13.95
CA ALA A 201 -20.86 -0.35 13.08
C ALA A 201 -22.13 0.50 13.03
N GLY A 202 -22.58 1.03 14.20
CA GLY A 202 -23.72 1.94 14.30
C GLY A 202 -23.49 3.30 13.64
N LYS A 203 -22.23 3.65 13.36
CA LYS A 203 -21.83 4.89 12.67
C LYS A 203 -21.61 4.69 11.15
N GLY A 204 -21.85 3.51 10.58
CA GLY A 204 -21.66 3.23 9.16
C GLY A 204 -20.20 2.98 8.76
N CYS A 205 -19.37 2.50 9.69
CA CYS A 205 -18.03 2.00 9.39
C CYS A 205 -18.12 0.71 8.55
N GLU A 206 -17.34 0.62 7.47
CA GLU A 206 -17.33 -0.55 6.59
C GLU A 206 -16.47 -1.70 7.13
N LEU A 207 -15.37 -1.39 7.81
CA LEU A 207 -14.41 -2.35 8.34
C LEU A 207 -13.50 -1.71 9.38
N VAL A 208 -12.86 -2.54 10.20
CA VAL A 208 -11.77 -2.13 11.10
C VAL A 208 -10.51 -2.90 10.73
N GLU A 209 -9.43 -2.17 10.48
CA GLU A 209 -8.10 -2.68 10.18
C GLU A 209 -7.25 -2.68 11.44
N GLN A 210 -6.55 -3.79 11.66
CA GLN A 210 -5.57 -4.07 12.73
C GLN A 210 -5.93 -3.44 14.08
N PRO A 211 -7.00 -3.92 14.74
CA PRO A 211 -7.46 -3.36 16.01
C PRO A 211 -6.46 -3.57 17.16
N LEU A 212 -5.84 -4.74 17.24
CA LEU A 212 -4.94 -5.15 18.32
C LEU A 212 -3.50 -5.25 17.86
N PRO A 213 -2.52 -5.18 18.79
CA PRO A 213 -1.12 -5.48 18.51
C PRO A 213 -0.95 -6.82 17.80
N ALA A 214 -0.05 -6.85 16.80
CA ALA A 214 0.23 -8.06 16.01
C ALA A 214 0.60 -9.25 16.89
N GLY A 215 0.17 -10.45 16.47
CA GLY A 215 0.37 -11.71 17.18
C GLY A 215 -0.73 -12.07 18.17
N GLN A 216 -1.71 -11.21 18.43
CA GLN A 216 -2.82 -11.48 19.35
C GLN A 216 -4.01 -12.19 18.66
N LEU A 217 -3.74 -13.17 17.80
CA LEU A 217 -4.74 -13.79 16.93
C LEU A 217 -5.93 -14.43 17.68
N ASP A 218 -5.71 -15.01 18.86
CA ASP A 218 -6.81 -15.57 19.67
C ASP A 218 -7.77 -14.49 20.18
N ALA A 219 -7.25 -13.32 20.55
CA ALA A 219 -8.08 -12.19 20.94
C ALA A 219 -8.85 -11.62 19.73
N VAL A 220 -8.20 -11.49 18.58
CA VAL A 220 -8.86 -11.06 17.34
C VAL A 220 -9.96 -12.03 16.91
N ARG A 221 -9.74 -13.35 17.04
CA ARG A 221 -10.77 -14.37 16.77
C ARG A 221 -12.01 -14.16 17.64
N ARG A 222 -11.84 -13.92 18.94
CA ARG A 222 -12.96 -13.61 19.85
C ARG A 222 -13.69 -12.30 19.50
N LEU A 223 -12.95 -11.29 19.03
CA LEU A 223 -13.54 -10.04 18.53
C LEU A 223 -14.35 -10.29 17.25
N ARG A 224 -13.78 -11.04 16.29
CA ARG A 224 -14.42 -11.38 15.01
C ARG A 224 -15.76 -12.09 15.20
N GLU A 225 -15.82 -13.06 16.11
CA GLU A 225 -17.06 -13.81 16.42
C GLU A 225 -18.23 -12.89 16.83
N LYS A 226 -17.94 -11.72 17.37
CA LYS A 226 -18.92 -10.73 17.88
C LYS A 226 -19.02 -9.49 17.02
N SER A 227 -18.09 -9.31 16.10
CA SER A 227 -18.01 -8.10 15.27
C SER A 227 -19.16 -8.06 14.25
N PRO A 228 -19.92 -6.95 14.18
CA PRO A 228 -20.94 -6.75 13.14
C PRO A 228 -20.35 -6.29 11.81
N ILE A 229 -19.05 -5.96 11.75
CA ILE A 229 -18.32 -5.47 10.58
C ILE A 229 -17.00 -6.23 10.40
N PRO A 230 -16.49 -6.38 9.16
CA PRO A 230 -15.25 -7.10 8.89
C PRO A 230 -14.04 -6.56 9.65
N LEU A 231 -13.19 -7.47 10.13
CA LEU A 231 -11.85 -7.19 10.65
C LEU A 231 -10.80 -7.56 9.59
N VAL A 232 -9.87 -6.64 9.33
CA VAL A 232 -8.83 -6.79 8.29
C VAL A 232 -7.44 -6.74 8.93
N ALA A 233 -6.60 -7.74 8.64
CA ALA A 233 -5.22 -7.79 9.11
C ALA A 233 -4.31 -6.90 8.26
N ASP A 234 -3.47 -6.08 8.89
CA ASP A 234 -2.37 -5.34 8.24
C ASP A 234 -1.01 -5.81 8.79
N GLU A 235 -0.68 -5.46 10.01
CA GLU A 235 0.60 -5.82 10.64
C GLU A 235 0.73 -7.34 10.89
N ASP A 236 -0.39 -8.04 11.09
CA ASP A 236 -0.45 -9.51 11.16
C ASP A 236 -0.29 -10.20 9.80
N ALA A 237 -0.40 -9.47 8.69
CA ALA A 237 -0.35 -9.99 7.32
C ALA A 237 0.93 -9.55 6.57
N PRO A 238 2.14 -9.92 7.03
CA PRO A 238 3.37 -9.52 6.35
C PRO A 238 3.53 -10.22 5.00
N ASP A 239 3.17 -11.51 4.92
CA ASP A 239 3.40 -12.37 3.77
C ASP A 239 2.41 -13.54 3.67
N LEU A 240 2.65 -14.40 2.68
CA LEU A 240 1.86 -15.59 2.39
C LEU A 240 1.79 -16.61 3.55
N MET A 241 2.85 -16.70 4.37
CA MET A 241 2.97 -17.74 5.40
C MET A 241 1.99 -17.51 6.58
N ALA A 242 1.55 -16.28 6.79
CA ALA A 242 0.61 -15.93 7.83
C ALA A 242 -0.84 -16.36 7.54
N LEU A 243 -1.21 -16.61 6.27
CA LEU A 243 -2.60 -16.71 5.82
C LEU A 243 -3.44 -17.80 6.48
N ASP A 244 -2.85 -18.96 6.83
CA ASP A 244 -3.60 -20.04 7.48
C ASP A 244 -4.11 -19.63 8.86
N ALA A 245 -3.27 -19.00 9.67
CA ALA A 245 -3.64 -18.48 10.98
C ALA A 245 -4.61 -17.28 10.88
N LEU A 246 -4.41 -16.42 9.87
CA LEU A 246 -5.26 -15.23 9.66
C LEU A 246 -6.67 -15.61 9.23
N ALA A 247 -6.86 -16.66 8.46
CA ALA A 247 -8.19 -17.11 8.02
C ALA A 247 -9.11 -17.49 9.18
N GLU A 248 -8.56 -17.86 10.33
CA GLU A 248 -9.32 -18.14 11.53
C GLU A 248 -9.65 -16.89 12.36
N ALA A 249 -8.85 -15.82 12.22
CA ALA A 249 -8.92 -14.65 13.10
C ALA A 249 -9.50 -13.40 12.41
N TYR A 250 -9.39 -13.28 11.11
CA TYR A 250 -9.78 -12.09 10.34
C TYR A 250 -10.78 -12.43 9.23
N ASP A 251 -11.48 -11.42 8.70
CA ASP A 251 -12.36 -11.53 7.52
C ASP A 251 -11.62 -11.17 6.24
N GLY A 252 -10.51 -10.45 6.35
CA GLY A 252 -9.69 -10.03 5.22
C GLY A 252 -8.26 -9.70 5.59
N VAL A 253 -7.45 -9.48 4.57
CA VAL A 253 -6.02 -9.09 4.71
C VAL A 253 -5.71 -7.87 3.86
N ASN A 254 -4.90 -6.97 4.40
CA ASN A 254 -4.35 -5.83 3.67
C ASN A 254 -3.01 -6.21 3.05
N VAL A 255 -3.03 -6.46 1.74
CA VAL A 255 -1.83 -6.77 0.95
C VAL A 255 -1.15 -5.46 0.57
N LYS A 256 0.11 -5.30 0.94
CA LYS A 256 0.98 -4.17 0.56
C LYS A 256 2.24 -4.71 -0.11
N LEU A 257 2.57 -4.19 -1.30
CA LEU A 257 3.72 -4.66 -2.07
C LEU A 257 5.02 -4.55 -1.26
N MET A 258 5.14 -3.49 -0.46
CA MET A 258 6.29 -3.22 0.40
C MET A 258 6.45 -4.20 1.58
N LYS A 259 5.39 -4.93 1.94
CA LYS A 259 5.42 -5.97 2.98
C LYS A 259 5.65 -7.35 2.38
N CYS A 260 4.89 -7.72 1.36
CA CYS A 260 4.95 -9.07 0.79
C CYS A 260 6.11 -9.29 -0.19
N GLY A 261 6.78 -8.22 -0.64
CA GLY A 261 8.00 -8.32 -1.44
C GLY A 261 7.83 -8.09 -2.94
N GLY A 262 6.68 -7.53 -3.38
CA GLY A 262 6.49 -7.09 -4.76
C GLY A 262 5.20 -7.59 -5.41
N VAL A 263 5.14 -7.42 -6.72
CA VAL A 263 3.94 -7.69 -7.55
C VAL A 263 3.60 -9.18 -7.58
N ARG A 264 4.59 -10.05 -7.81
CA ARG A 264 4.40 -11.50 -7.90
C ARG A 264 3.88 -12.08 -6.59
N ASP A 265 4.52 -11.72 -5.49
CA ASP A 265 4.16 -12.23 -4.18
C ASP A 265 2.79 -11.68 -3.74
N ALA A 266 2.46 -10.43 -4.08
CA ALA A 266 1.12 -9.87 -3.88
C ALA A 266 0.05 -10.67 -4.63
N VAL A 267 0.25 -11.00 -5.91
CA VAL A 267 -0.68 -11.81 -6.70
C VAL A 267 -0.85 -13.21 -6.08
N GLN A 268 0.24 -13.85 -5.66
CA GLN A 268 0.18 -15.15 -4.98
C GLN A 268 -0.58 -15.06 -3.65
N MET A 269 -0.28 -14.04 -2.84
CA MET A 269 -0.95 -13.80 -1.56
C MET A 269 -2.45 -13.55 -1.73
N ILE A 270 -2.85 -12.76 -2.74
CA ILE A 270 -4.26 -12.50 -3.06
C ILE A 270 -4.99 -13.80 -3.40
N HIS A 271 -4.44 -14.63 -4.28
CA HIS A 271 -5.08 -15.89 -4.66
C HIS A 271 -5.15 -16.89 -3.49
N ALA A 272 -4.08 -16.99 -2.71
CA ALA A 272 -4.03 -17.86 -1.55
C ALA A 272 -4.98 -17.41 -0.43
N ALA A 273 -5.09 -16.11 -0.17
CA ALA A 273 -6.03 -15.55 0.80
C ALA A 273 -7.49 -15.83 0.39
N ARG A 274 -7.82 -15.59 -0.88
CA ARG A 274 -9.16 -15.90 -1.42
C ARG A 274 -9.53 -17.38 -1.32
N SER A 275 -8.59 -18.29 -1.56
CA SER A 275 -8.83 -19.74 -1.41
C SER A 275 -9.13 -20.15 0.03
N ARG A 276 -8.80 -19.29 1.00
CA ARG A 276 -9.08 -19.46 2.44
C ARG A 276 -10.31 -18.66 2.90
N GLY A 277 -11.03 -18.03 1.98
CA GLY A 277 -12.22 -17.24 2.30
C GLY A 277 -11.95 -15.84 2.83
N LEU A 278 -10.69 -15.36 2.76
CA LEU A 278 -10.33 -14.00 3.15
C LEU A 278 -10.64 -13.00 2.02
N ASP A 279 -11.25 -11.89 2.37
CA ASP A 279 -11.37 -10.72 1.51
C ASP A 279 -10.03 -10.00 1.37
N ILE A 280 -9.85 -9.30 0.26
CA ILE A 280 -8.61 -8.59 -0.04
C ILE A 280 -8.83 -7.09 0.06
N MET A 281 -8.02 -6.46 0.88
CA MET A 281 -7.72 -5.03 0.82
C MET A 281 -6.36 -4.86 0.18
N LEU A 282 -6.21 -3.89 -0.71
CA LEU A 282 -4.92 -3.50 -1.27
C LEU A 282 -4.56 -2.13 -0.73
N GLY A 283 -3.51 -2.08 0.06
CA GLY A 283 -3.02 -0.86 0.69
C GLY A 283 -1.60 -0.48 0.28
N CYS A 284 -1.11 0.58 0.86
CA CYS A 284 0.21 1.14 0.56
C CYS A 284 0.93 1.63 1.82
N MET A 285 2.16 2.06 1.65
CA MET A 285 2.88 2.97 2.53
C MET A 285 2.67 4.42 2.03
N ILE A 286 3.43 5.38 2.52
CA ILE A 286 3.52 6.69 1.87
C ILE A 286 4.46 6.53 0.67
N GLU A 287 3.88 6.54 -0.51
CA GLU A 287 4.55 6.28 -1.79
C GLU A 287 4.13 7.33 -2.82
N SER A 288 4.99 7.59 -3.80
CA SER A 288 4.63 8.42 -4.96
C SER A 288 3.71 7.67 -5.93
N SER A 289 3.27 8.36 -6.98
CA SER A 289 2.54 7.73 -8.09
C SER A 289 3.29 6.53 -8.70
N LEU A 290 4.62 6.47 -8.60
CA LEU A 290 5.40 5.33 -9.09
C LEU A 290 5.10 4.05 -8.31
N GLY A 291 5.25 4.06 -6.98
CA GLY A 291 4.96 2.90 -6.14
C GLY A 291 3.48 2.53 -6.18
N ILE A 292 2.60 3.54 -6.06
CA ILE A 292 1.15 3.34 -6.06
C ILE A 292 0.64 2.76 -7.39
N SER A 293 1.22 3.15 -8.54
CA SER A 293 0.76 2.62 -9.84
C SER A 293 0.88 1.11 -9.92
N ALA A 294 1.94 0.51 -9.37
CA ALA A 294 2.09 -0.94 -9.33
C ALA A 294 0.92 -1.62 -8.58
N ALA A 295 0.54 -1.06 -7.42
CA ALA A 295 -0.61 -1.55 -6.66
C ALA A 295 -1.94 -1.30 -7.39
N VAL A 296 -2.11 -0.15 -8.07
CA VAL A 296 -3.31 0.15 -8.87
C VAL A 296 -3.52 -0.88 -9.97
N HIS A 297 -2.46 -1.37 -10.63
CA HIS A 297 -2.58 -2.44 -11.62
C HIS A 297 -3.11 -3.76 -11.04
N LEU A 298 -2.95 -3.99 -9.73
CA LEU A 298 -3.49 -5.17 -9.02
C LEU A 298 -4.85 -4.91 -8.39
N SER A 299 -5.29 -3.64 -8.27
CA SER A 299 -6.50 -3.27 -7.53
C SER A 299 -7.79 -3.96 -8.00
N PRO A 300 -7.96 -4.35 -9.29
CA PRO A 300 -9.11 -5.14 -9.72
C PRO A 300 -9.24 -6.53 -9.04
N LEU A 301 -8.17 -6.99 -8.42
CA LEU A 301 -8.15 -8.20 -7.61
C LEU A 301 -8.58 -7.97 -6.16
N ALA A 302 -8.88 -6.77 -5.72
CA ALA A 302 -9.23 -6.46 -4.33
C ALA A 302 -10.71 -6.10 -4.19
N ARG A 303 -11.25 -6.33 -2.99
CA ARG A 303 -12.56 -5.83 -2.58
C ARG A 303 -12.47 -4.37 -2.14
N TRP A 304 -11.41 -4.01 -1.43
CA TRP A 304 -11.15 -2.67 -0.92
C TRP A 304 -9.79 -2.17 -1.38
N ALA A 305 -9.67 -0.87 -1.60
CA ALA A 305 -8.42 -0.20 -1.89
C ALA A 305 -8.17 0.97 -0.92
N ASP A 306 -6.90 1.18 -0.58
CA ASP A 306 -6.37 2.26 0.24
C ASP A 306 -5.03 2.70 -0.38
N LEU A 307 -5.14 3.45 -1.50
CA LEU A 307 -4.04 3.76 -2.41
C LEU A 307 -3.95 5.27 -2.67
N ASP A 308 -4.21 6.06 -1.65
CA ASP A 308 -4.32 7.52 -1.72
C ASP A 308 -3.01 8.27 -1.43
N ALA A 309 -1.91 7.56 -1.19
CA ALA A 309 -0.66 8.20 -0.78
C ALA A 309 -0.22 9.38 -1.67
N PRO A 310 -0.35 9.37 -3.01
CA PRO A 310 -0.01 10.52 -3.84
C PRO A 310 -0.82 11.79 -3.53
N ALA A 311 -2.07 11.65 -3.07
CA ALA A 311 -2.91 12.77 -2.66
C ALA A 311 -2.51 13.38 -1.30
N LEU A 312 -1.67 12.70 -0.53
CA LEU A 312 -1.16 13.16 0.75
C LEU A 312 0.17 13.92 0.61
N LEU A 313 0.81 13.89 -0.57
CA LEU A 313 2.08 14.55 -0.85
C LEU A 313 1.90 16.05 -1.11
N ALA A 314 2.87 16.85 -0.70
CA ALA A 314 2.96 18.27 -1.08
C ALA A 314 3.19 18.41 -2.58
N ALA A 315 3.98 17.53 -3.17
CA ALA A 315 4.20 17.42 -4.61
C ALA A 315 4.58 15.98 -4.97
N ASP A 316 3.94 15.42 -5.98
CA ASP A 316 4.29 14.11 -6.51
C ASP A 316 5.37 14.26 -7.60
N PRO A 317 6.54 13.60 -7.48
CA PRO A 317 7.60 13.68 -8.48
C PRO A 317 7.30 12.92 -9.79
N PHE A 318 6.17 12.20 -9.86
CA PHE A 318 5.76 11.44 -11.04
C PHE A 318 4.41 11.91 -11.57
N VAL A 319 4.15 11.60 -12.85
CA VAL A 319 2.89 11.86 -13.56
C VAL A 319 2.41 10.59 -14.27
N GLY A 320 1.11 10.51 -14.57
CA GLY A 320 0.52 9.37 -15.30
C GLY A 320 -0.45 8.55 -14.47
N LEU A 321 -0.43 8.66 -13.14
CA LEU A 321 -1.49 8.17 -12.27
C LEU A 321 -2.51 9.30 -12.04
N GLU A 322 -3.72 9.12 -12.54
CA GLU A 322 -4.78 10.10 -12.41
C GLU A 322 -5.71 9.74 -11.25
N MET A 323 -6.03 10.74 -10.43
CA MET A 323 -7.04 10.67 -9.38
C MET A 323 -8.12 11.70 -9.68
N ALA A 324 -9.17 11.28 -10.40
CA ALA A 324 -10.28 12.15 -10.76
C ALA A 324 -11.42 12.00 -9.74
N ASP A 325 -11.82 13.10 -9.09
CA ASP A 325 -12.93 13.13 -8.12
C ASP A 325 -12.81 12.04 -7.03
N GLY A 326 -11.59 11.80 -6.52
CA GLY A 326 -11.31 10.76 -5.54
C GLY A 326 -11.36 9.34 -6.09
N ARG A 327 -11.35 9.16 -7.40
CA ARG A 327 -11.27 7.85 -8.05
C ARG A 327 -9.90 7.70 -8.70
N LEU A 328 -9.24 6.61 -8.37
CA LEU A 328 -8.04 6.18 -9.07
C LEU A 328 -8.42 5.67 -10.46
N GLU A 329 -7.73 6.14 -11.48
CA GLU A 329 -7.83 5.59 -12.83
C GLU A 329 -6.66 4.64 -13.10
N MET A 330 -6.94 3.57 -13.88
CA MET A 330 -5.89 2.66 -14.32
C MET A 330 -4.90 3.40 -15.23
N PRO A 331 -3.59 3.39 -14.92
CA PRO A 331 -2.59 4.01 -15.78
C PRO A 331 -2.64 3.45 -17.20
N LYS A 332 -2.59 4.33 -18.20
CA LYS A 332 -2.81 3.97 -19.61
C LYS A 332 -1.53 3.64 -20.37
N GLY A 333 -0.38 4.08 -19.85
CA GLY A 333 0.93 3.87 -20.47
C GLY A 333 1.46 2.44 -20.34
N PRO A 334 2.49 2.08 -21.11
CA PRO A 334 3.18 0.80 -20.96
C PRO A 334 3.94 0.72 -19.63
N GLY A 335 4.19 -0.48 -19.14
CA GLY A 335 4.80 -0.71 -17.83
C GLY A 335 3.88 -0.31 -16.70
N LEU A 336 4.37 0.49 -15.78
CA LEU A 336 3.57 1.07 -14.68
C LEU A 336 2.72 2.26 -15.14
N GLY A 337 3.00 2.81 -16.35
CA GLY A 337 2.22 3.89 -16.94
C GLY A 337 2.46 5.27 -16.32
N VAL A 338 3.55 5.43 -15.58
CA VAL A 338 3.96 6.69 -14.95
C VAL A 338 5.37 7.07 -15.36
N GLU A 339 5.63 8.38 -15.44
CA GLU A 339 6.94 8.92 -15.81
C GLU A 339 7.35 10.04 -14.83
N PRO A 340 8.65 10.30 -14.69
CA PRO A 340 9.11 11.42 -13.89
C PRO A 340 8.50 12.74 -14.37
N ARG A 341 8.07 13.59 -13.41
CA ARG A 341 7.62 14.94 -13.71
C ARG A 341 8.81 15.80 -14.16
N HIS A 342 8.76 16.35 -15.35
CA HIS A 342 9.75 17.31 -15.81
C HIS A 342 9.54 18.67 -15.13
N ARG A 343 10.63 19.40 -14.84
CA ARG A 343 10.58 20.74 -14.19
C ARG A 343 9.73 21.79 -14.95
N ALA A 344 9.30 21.48 -16.16
CA ALA A 344 8.46 22.35 -16.99
C ALA A 344 6.98 21.95 -16.99
N ASP A 345 6.59 20.86 -16.34
CA ASP A 345 5.20 20.42 -16.26
C ASP A 345 4.48 21.23 -15.16
N PRO A 346 3.27 21.82 -15.48
CA PRO A 346 2.52 22.63 -14.53
C PRO A 346 1.98 21.83 -13.34
#